data_419fcca7793bf7c31319105330c740e3
#
_entry.id   419fcca7793bf7c31319105330c740e3
#
_cell.length_a   1.000
_cell.length_b   1.000
_cell.length_c   1.000
_cell.angle_alpha   90.00
_cell.angle_beta   90.00
_cell.angle_gamma   90.00
#
_symmetry.space_group_name_H-M   'P 1'
#
loop_
_entity.id
_entity.type
_entity.pdbx_description
1 polymer ?
#
loop_
_entity_poly.entity_id
_entity_poly.type
_entity_poly.pdbx_seq_one_letter_code
_entity_poly.pdbx_strand_id
1 'polypeptide(L)'
;MPASNATSRFSDRVESYVLYRPGYPPEALRTLETECGLIPSHVIADIASGTGIWTRMLLENGNAVFGVEPNSEMRKAGEGLLARFPKFNSVAGTAEATTLRDQSVDFVTAAQAAHWFDRGQSRREFLRILKPGG
;
A
#
# COMPACT_ATOMS: atom_id res chain seq x y z
N MET A 1 8.64 -14.05 13.30
CA MET A 1 8.03 -13.88 12.06
C MET A 1 8.53 -12.65 11.32
N PRO A 2 8.98 -12.86 10.14
CA PRO A 2 9.71 -11.81 9.45
C PRO A 2 8.92 -10.58 9.12
N ALA A 3 7.68 -10.73 8.69
CA ALA A 3 6.90 -9.57 8.30
C ALA A 3 6.62 -8.66 9.48
N SER A 4 6.26 -9.24 10.62
CA SER A 4 6.04 -8.42 11.80
C SER A 4 7.33 -7.77 12.28
N ASN A 5 8.45 -8.46 12.12
CA ASN A 5 9.73 -7.86 12.47
C ASN A 5 10.04 -6.66 11.60
N ALA A 6 9.78 -6.77 10.31
CA ALA A 6 10.00 -5.65 9.43
C ALA A 6 9.12 -4.48 9.83
N THR A 7 7.88 -4.74 10.18
CA THR A 7 6.95 -3.71 10.59
C THR A 7 7.43 -3.02 11.86
N SER A 8 7.84 -3.78 12.85
CA SER A 8 8.19 -3.23 14.14
C SER A 8 9.45 -2.37 14.11
N ARG A 9 10.24 -2.44 13.06
CA ARG A 9 11.43 -1.63 12.95
C ARG A 9 11.17 -0.23 12.42
N PHE A 10 9.98 0.05 11.95
CA PHE A 10 9.65 1.38 11.45
C PHE A 10 9.06 2.20 12.57
N SER A 11 9.90 2.65 13.44
CA SER A 11 9.53 3.26 14.68
C SER A 11 8.31 4.17 14.64
N ASP A 12 8.47 5.37 14.09
CA ASP A 12 7.44 6.39 14.25
C ASP A 12 6.26 6.21 13.33
N ARG A 13 6.47 5.55 12.22
CA ARG A 13 5.44 5.40 11.19
C ARG A 13 5.11 3.95 10.93
N VAL A 14 5.40 3.10 11.91
CA VAL A 14 5.23 1.68 11.71
C VAL A 14 3.78 1.33 11.42
N GLU A 15 2.85 2.06 12.02
CA GLU A 15 1.43 1.79 11.80
C GLU A 15 0.99 2.07 10.38
N SER A 16 1.70 2.98 9.71
CA SER A 16 1.31 3.43 8.39
C SER A 16 2.11 2.80 7.28
N TYR A 17 3.17 2.08 7.60
CA TYR A 17 4.07 1.51 6.62
C TYR A 17 4.29 0.05 6.96
N VAL A 18 3.61 -0.82 6.23
CA VAL A 18 3.59 -2.24 6.52
C VAL A 18 3.97 -3.02 5.27
N LEU A 19 4.82 -4.03 5.44
CA LEU A 19 5.28 -4.89 4.35
C LEU A 19 4.75 -6.29 4.57
N TYR A 20 4.11 -6.86 3.57
CA TYR A 20 3.56 -8.20 3.66
C TYR A 20 3.97 -9.07 2.50
N ARG A 21 3.99 -10.36 2.74
CA ARG A 21 4.18 -11.34 1.70
C ARG A 21 2.85 -11.65 1.04
N PRO A 22 2.85 -11.85 -0.28
CA PRO A 22 1.67 -12.37 -0.96
C PRO A 22 1.32 -13.73 -0.35
N GLY A 23 0.05 -14.03 -0.29
CA GLY A 23 -0.39 -15.31 0.23
C GLY A 23 -0.92 -15.27 1.66
N TYR A 24 -0.81 -14.12 2.34
CA TYR A 24 -1.37 -13.98 3.67
C TYR A 24 -2.37 -12.82 3.77
N PRO A 25 -3.18 -12.55 2.74
CA PRO A 25 -4.00 -11.34 2.76
C PRO A 25 -4.98 -11.24 3.92
N PRO A 26 -5.72 -12.30 4.30
CA PRO A 26 -6.68 -12.15 5.39
C PRO A 26 -6.02 -11.80 6.71
N GLU A 27 -4.88 -12.42 7.00
CA GLU A 27 -4.18 -12.15 8.25
C GLU A 27 -3.51 -10.78 8.22
N ALA A 28 -2.98 -10.41 7.05
CA ALA A 28 -2.37 -9.09 6.89
C ALA A 28 -3.40 -8.00 7.11
N LEU A 29 -4.57 -8.14 6.53
CA LEU A 29 -5.64 -7.17 6.73
C LEU A 29 -6.05 -7.08 8.18
N ARG A 30 -6.19 -8.22 8.85
CA ARG A 30 -6.55 -8.22 10.26
C ARG A 30 -5.50 -7.52 11.11
N THR A 31 -4.22 -7.74 10.79
CA THR A 31 -3.14 -7.07 11.49
C THR A 31 -3.23 -5.56 11.34
N LEU A 32 -3.51 -5.10 10.13
CA LEU A 32 -3.68 -3.65 9.91
C LEU A 32 -4.82 -3.11 10.76
N GLU A 33 -5.92 -3.85 10.84
CA GLU A 33 -7.08 -3.41 11.61
C GLU A 33 -6.80 -3.40 13.10
N THR A 34 -6.21 -4.46 13.63
CA THR A 34 -6.05 -4.61 15.06
C THR A 34 -4.84 -3.86 15.61
N GLU A 35 -3.76 -3.82 14.87
CA GLU A 35 -2.50 -3.23 15.38
C GLU A 35 -2.22 -1.85 14.83
N CYS A 36 -2.74 -1.54 13.67
CA CYS A 36 -2.47 -0.26 13.03
C CYS A 36 -3.70 0.64 12.96
N GLY A 37 -4.84 0.16 13.37
CA GLY A 37 -6.05 0.97 13.43
C GLY A 37 -6.72 1.23 12.10
N LEU A 38 -6.50 0.38 11.11
CA LEU A 38 -7.13 0.56 9.80
C LEU A 38 -8.65 0.46 9.91
N ILE A 39 -9.33 1.42 9.32
CA ILE A 39 -10.79 1.39 9.18
C ILE A 39 -11.16 1.63 7.71
N PRO A 40 -12.38 1.27 7.29
CA PRO A 40 -12.75 1.37 5.88
C PRO A 40 -12.69 2.76 5.28
N SER A 41 -12.77 3.82 6.09
CA SER A 41 -12.69 5.19 5.57
C SER A 41 -11.26 5.65 5.29
N HIS A 42 -10.27 4.89 5.67
CA HIS A 42 -8.87 5.25 5.41
C HIS A 42 -8.52 5.06 3.93
N VAL A 43 -7.64 5.91 3.45
CA VAL A 43 -7.12 5.87 2.08
C VAL A 43 -5.74 5.21 2.10
N ILE A 44 -5.51 4.28 1.19
CA ILE A 44 -4.29 3.48 1.19
C ILE A 44 -3.56 3.65 -0.15
N ALA A 45 -2.25 3.84 -0.07
CA ALA A 45 -1.39 3.74 -1.25
C ALA A 45 -0.74 2.36 -1.22
N ASP A 46 -1.06 1.53 -2.20
CA ASP A 46 -0.51 0.19 -2.33
C ASP A 46 0.61 0.24 -3.36
N ILE A 47 1.84 0.15 -2.88
CA ILE A 47 3.04 0.35 -3.69
C ILE A 47 3.44 -0.96 -4.35
N ALA A 48 3.76 -0.89 -5.65
CA ALA A 48 4.07 -2.05 -6.46
C ALA A 48 2.89 -3.03 -6.42
N SER A 49 1.71 -2.49 -6.73
CA SER A 49 0.46 -3.23 -6.59
C SER A 49 0.37 -4.45 -7.50
N GLY A 50 1.16 -4.51 -8.56
CA GLY A 50 1.17 -5.64 -9.47
C GLY A 50 -0.19 -5.82 -10.14
N THR A 51 -0.68 -7.05 -10.14
CA THR A 51 -1.99 -7.36 -10.72
C THR A 51 -3.14 -7.09 -9.76
N GLY A 52 -2.84 -6.69 -8.54
CA GLY A 52 -3.86 -6.19 -7.63
C GLY A 52 -4.44 -7.19 -6.64
N ILE A 53 -3.74 -8.28 -6.37
CA ILE A 53 -4.26 -9.29 -5.43
C ILE A 53 -4.45 -8.68 -4.04
N TRP A 54 -3.43 -8.03 -3.50
CA TRP A 54 -3.53 -7.38 -2.19
C TRP A 54 -4.44 -6.17 -2.24
N THR A 55 -4.34 -5.40 -3.32
CA THR A 55 -5.20 -4.23 -3.54
C THR A 55 -6.66 -4.62 -3.43
N ARG A 56 -7.04 -5.75 -4.04
CA ARG A 56 -8.43 -6.21 -4.01
C ARG A 56 -8.90 -6.46 -2.59
N MET A 57 -8.05 -7.04 -1.76
CA MET A 57 -8.40 -7.28 -0.36
C MET A 57 -8.74 -5.98 0.34
N LEU A 58 -7.94 -4.95 0.11
CA LEU A 58 -8.17 -3.64 0.71
C LEU A 58 -9.46 -3.02 0.18
N LEU A 59 -9.71 -3.14 -1.11
CA LEU A 59 -10.94 -2.61 -1.70
C LEU A 59 -12.17 -3.32 -1.16
N GLU A 60 -12.08 -4.63 -0.97
CA GLU A 60 -13.20 -5.40 -0.42
C GLU A 60 -13.47 -5.01 1.03
N ASN A 61 -12.47 -4.51 1.72
CA ASN A 61 -12.65 -3.99 3.08
C ASN A 61 -13.37 -2.64 3.08
N GLY A 62 -13.52 -2.00 1.94
CA GLY A 62 -14.18 -0.71 1.82
C GLY A 62 -13.25 0.48 1.62
N ASN A 63 -11.95 0.24 1.63
CA ASN A 63 -10.97 1.32 1.52
C ASN A 63 -10.85 1.86 0.11
N ALA A 64 -10.53 3.13 -0.01
CA ALA A 64 -10.08 3.71 -1.26
C ALA A 64 -8.58 3.40 -1.40
N VAL A 65 -8.17 2.95 -2.57
CA VAL A 65 -6.79 2.51 -2.79
C VAL A 65 -6.22 3.14 -4.04
N PHE A 66 -5.03 3.72 -3.90
CA PHE A 66 -4.19 4.09 -5.04
C PHE A 66 -3.21 2.95 -5.26
N GLY A 67 -3.41 2.21 -6.35
CA GLY A 67 -2.48 1.15 -6.74
C GLY A 67 -1.37 1.75 -7.57
N VAL A 68 -0.17 1.86 -7.00
CA VAL A 68 0.97 2.48 -7.64
C VAL A 68 1.83 1.38 -8.25
N GLU A 69 1.90 1.34 -9.58
CA GLU A 69 2.58 0.26 -10.28
C GLU A 69 3.33 0.82 -11.48
N PRO A 70 4.66 0.64 -11.54
CA PRO A 70 5.43 1.17 -12.69
C PRO A 70 5.30 0.34 -13.96
N ASN A 71 5.05 -0.96 -13.83
CA ASN A 71 4.96 -1.85 -15.01
C ASN A 71 3.61 -1.68 -15.67
N SER A 72 3.62 -1.23 -16.94
CA SER A 72 2.37 -0.92 -17.63
C SER A 72 1.50 -2.13 -17.88
N GLU A 73 2.09 -3.30 -18.12
CA GLU A 73 1.32 -4.51 -18.37
C GLU A 73 0.64 -5.00 -17.10
N MET A 74 1.37 -5.00 -16.00
CA MET A 74 0.78 -5.36 -14.71
C MET A 74 -0.28 -4.37 -14.29
N ARG A 75 -0.04 -3.10 -14.54
CA ARG A 75 -1.01 -2.06 -14.22
C ARG A 75 -2.31 -2.25 -15.00
N LYS A 76 -2.19 -2.56 -16.29
CA LYS A 76 -3.37 -2.81 -17.12
C LYS A 76 -4.13 -4.05 -16.66
N ALA A 77 -3.40 -5.09 -16.31
CA ALA A 77 -4.04 -6.30 -15.79
C ALA A 77 -4.81 -6.01 -14.51
N GLY A 78 -4.21 -5.25 -13.62
CA GLY A 78 -4.87 -4.84 -12.38
C GLY A 78 -6.09 -3.99 -12.63
N GLU A 79 -5.99 -3.05 -13.57
CA GLU A 79 -7.13 -2.20 -13.94
C GLU A 79 -8.31 -3.04 -14.41
N GLY A 80 -8.04 -4.07 -15.22
CA GLY A 80 -9.11 -4.95 -15.69
C GLY A 80 -9.72 -5.78 -14.58
N LEU A 81 -8.89 -6.34 -13.72
CA LEU A 81 -9.36 -7.18 -12.63
C LEU A 81 -10.12 -6.40 -11.56
N LEU A 82 -9.79 -5.13 -11.39
CA LEU A 82 -10.38 -4.30 -10.34
C LEU A 82 -11.36 -3.26 -10.88
N ALA A 83 -11.79 -3.42 -12.12
CA ALA A 83 -12.65 -2.45 -12.79
C ALA A 83 -13.98 -2.22 -12.06
N ARG A 84 -14.46 -3.21 -11.33
CA ARG A 84 -15.73 -3.10 -10.62
C ARG A 84 -15.63 -2.30 -9.31
N PHE A 85 -14.42 -1.97 -8.88
CA PHE A 85 -14.23 -1.26 -7.62
C PHE A 85 -14.08 0.24 -7.89
N PRO A 86 -15.12 1.05 -7.59
CA PRO A 86 -15.05 2.49 -7.89
C PRO A 86 -14.01 3.24 -7.06
N LYS A 87 -13.56 2.66 -5.95
CA LYS A 87 -12.56 3.29 -5.09
C LYS A 87 -11.14 2.92 -5.46
N PHE A 88 -10.96 2.16 -6.52
CA PHE A 88 -9.62 1.83 -7.01
C PHE A 88 -9.14 2.92 -7.96
N ASN A 89 -7.92 3.38 -7.72
CA ASN A 89 -7.26 4.37 -8.56
C ASN A 89 -5.93 3.80 -9.02
N SER A 90 -5.79 3.58 -10.31
CA SER A 90 -4.56 3.04 -10.90
C SER A 90 -3.60 4.19 -11.17
N VAL A 91 -2.38 4.06 -10.70
CA VAL A 91 -1.38 5.13 -10.79
C VAL A 91 -0.09 4.56 -11.36
N ALA A 92 0.44 5.25 -12.39
CA ALA A 92 1.75 4.93 -12.93
C ALA A 92 2.80 5.65 -12.09
N GLY A 93 3.55 4.89 -11.28
CA GLY A 93 4.56 5.47 -10.42
C GLY A 93 5.42 4.41 -9.77
N THR A 94 6.40 4.86 -9.02
CA THR A 94 7.33 3.98 -8.31
C THR A 94 7.28 4.29 -6.82
N ALA A 95 7.95 3.45 -6.03
CA ALA A 95 8.03 3.70 -4.59
C ALA A 95 8.72 5.02 -4.29
N GLU A 96 9.69 5.40 -5.11
CA GLU A 96 10.46 6.62 -4.91
C GLU A 96 9.75 7.86 -5.45
N ALA A 97 8.81 7.66 -6.37
CA ALA A 97 8.08 8.76 -7.02
C ALA A 97 6.67 8.28 -7.36
N THR A 98 5.80 8.32 -6.36
CA THR A 98 4.44 7.78 -6.50
C THR A 98 3.54 8.64 -7.36
N THR A 99 3.86 9.90 -7.53
CA THR A 99 3.05 10.93 -8.18
C THR A 99 1.79 11.30 -7.39
N LEU A 100 1.62 10.77 -6.20
CA LEU A 100 0.51 11.13 -5.34
C LEU A 100 0.78 12.47 -4.66
N ARG A 101 -0.30 13.12 -4.22
CA ARG A 101 -0.21 14.40 -3.55
C ARG A 101 0.37 14.25 -2.15
N ASP A 102 0.91 15.34 -1.63
CA ASP A 102 1.35 15.39 -0.24
C ASP A 102 0.18 15.11 0.69
N GLN A 103 0.44 14.34 1.73
CA GLN A 103 -0.53 14.12 2.81
C GLN A 103 -1.89 13.66 2.28
N SER A 104 -1.88 12.75 1.32
CA SER A 104 -3.10 12.29 0.65
C SER A 104 -3.59 10.93 1.13
N VAL A 105 -2.76 10.17 1.83
CA VAL A 105 -3.13 8.80 2.22
C VAL A 105 -2.91 8.58 3.71
N ASP A 106 -3.66 7.62 4.26
CA ASP A 106 -3.57 7.26 5.66
C ASP A 106 -2.58 6.13 5.90
N PHE A 107 -2.42 5.25 4.92
CA PHE A 107 -1.53 4.10 5.00
C PHE A 107 -0.77 3.93 3.70
N VAL A 108 0.43 3.37 3.83
CA VAL A 108 1.22 2.90 2.68
C VAL A 108 1.51 1.44 2.90
N THR A 109 1.18 0.61 1.92
CA THR A 109 1.49 -0.82 1.96
C THR A 109 2.34 -1.18 0.75
N ALA A 110 3.19 -2.21 0.92
CA ALA A 110 4.03 -2.70 -0.16
C ALA A 110 4.15 -4.21 0.03
N ALA A 111 3.21 -4.94 -0.53
CA ALA A 111 3.07 -6.36 -0.24
C ALA A 111 4.13 -7.23 -0.91
N GLN A 112 4.76 -6.77 -1.99
CA GLN A 112 5.59 -7.67 -2.77
C GLN A 112 7.03 -7.25 -2.97
N ALA A 113 7.30 -6.02 -3.29
CA ALA A 113 8.56 -5.66 -3.92
C ALA A 113 9.42 -4.72 -3.10
N ALA A 114 9.34 -4.80 -1.79
CA ALA A 114 10.03 -3.86 -0.91
C ALA A 114 11.54 -3.86 -1.12
N HIS A 115 12.12 -5.00 -1.46
CA HIS A 115 13.56 -5.10 -1.67
C HIS A 115 14.05 -4.44 -2.96
N TRP A 116 13.13 -4.08 -3.85
CA TRP A 116 13.48 -3.38 -5.09
C TRP A 116 13.65 -1.88 -4.87
N PHE A 117 13.16 -1.38 -3.75
CA PHE A 117 13.08 0.06 -3.51
C PHE A 117 14.41 0.61 -3.02
N ASP A 118 14.70 1.86 -3.41
CA ASP A 118 15.70 2.63 -2.71
C ASP A 118 15.10 3.04 -1.37
N ARG A 119 15.64 2.52 -0.28
CA ARG A 119 15.02 2.69 1.04
C ARG A 119 14.94 4.13 1.47
N GLY A 120 16.01 4.89 1.24
CA GLY A 120 16.01 6.29 1.66
C GLY A 120 15.02 7.13 0.88
N GLN A 121 15.02 6.98 -0.44
CA GLN A 121 14.11 7.74 -1.29
C GLN A 121 12.68 7.30 -1.10
N SER A 122 12.44 6.00 -0.97
CA SER A 122 11.09 5.49 -0.75
C SER A 122 10.53 5.98 0.56
N ARG A 123 11.33 5.97 1.62
CA ARG A 123 10.88 6.44 2.92
C ARG A 123 10.47 7.91 2.86
N ARG A 124 11.28 8.73 2.20
CA ARG A 124 10.94 10.15 2.05
C ARG A 124 9.63 10.31 1.31
N GLU A 125 9.46 9.55 0.24
CA GLU A 125 8.24 9.63 -0.56
C GLU A 125 7.03 9.18 0.25
N PHE A 126 7.14 8.08 0.98
CA PHE A 126 6.02 7.59 1.80
C PHE A 126 5.64 8.60 2.87
N LEU A 127 6.64 9.19 3.52
CA LEU A 127 6.37 10.21 4.53
C LEU A 127 5.72 11.45 3.93
N ARG A 128 6.10 11.78 2.68
CA ARG A 128 5.50 12.92 1.99
C ARG A 128 4.02 12.72 1.74
N ILE A 129 3.62 11.51 1.31
CA ILE A 129 2.23 11.26 0.93
C ILE A 129 1.35 10.87 2.12
N LEU A 130 1.94 10.48 3.23
CA LEU A 130 1.18 10.14 4.43
C LEU A 130 0.66 11.39 5.11
N LYS A 131 -0.59 11.35 5.55
CA LYS A 131 -1.17 12.40 6.36
C LYS A 131 -0.47 12.48 7.70
N PRO A 132 -0.48 13.65 8.38
CA PRO A 132 0.07 13.73 9.73
C PRO A 132 -0.61 12.72 10.63
N GLY A 133 0.19 11.97 11.38
CA GLY A 133 -0.33 10.91 12.23
C GLY A 133 -0.63 9.61 11.50
N GLY A 134 -0.50 9.64 10.18
CA GLY A 134 -0.69 8.43 9.38
C GLY A 134 0.53 7.52 9.38
#